data_ed6bcb51b5e90fd8954658841d4b405b
#
_entry.id   ed6bcb51b5e90fd8954658841d4b405b
#
_cell.length_a   1.000
_cell.length_b   1.000
_cell.length_c   1.000
_cell.angle_alpha   90.00
_cell.angle_beta   90.00
_cell.angle_gamma   90.00
#
_symmetry.space_group_name_H-M   'P 1'
#
loop_
_entity.id
_entity.type
_entity.pdbx_description
1 polymer ?
#
loop_
_entity_poly.entity_id
_entity_poly.type
_entity_poly.pdbx_seq_one_letter_code
_entity_poly.pdbx_strand_id
1 'polypeptide(L)'
;MSTVLTDKRPTTLRGASLPKWFPWAIAAGSLAVAVGIGVVGGLDSRIQWGLIAAILYVLGTYAIASMVEGKRQAKDRIATSLVWVAFLLAVVPLASLVWATVERGVKVLDVYFLTHSMGVVGDREPGGGIYHAIIGTLEQVGLATLIAAPIGVLTAIYLVEYGRGNLARAVTFFVDVMTGIPSIVAGLFILSIMLIFEMQPFGFAGSLALAILMMPVVVRSTEEMLKLVPNELREASLALGVPKWRTILKIVLPTAIGGITTGIMLAIARIAGETAPVLLLVFGNPFINNNPFEGAQASLPLYIYQQYSQSAGAEPAYDRAWAASLTLIAFVMILNLLARGIARWKAPKTGR
;
A
#
# COMPACT_ATOMS: atom_id res chain seq x y z
N MET A 1 51.86 -38.02 46.06
CA MET A 1 50.54 -37.54 46.50
C MET A 1 50.29 -36.21 45.73
N SER A 2 49.76 -36.33 44.52
CA SER A 2 49.56 -35.19 43.61
C SER A 2 48.09 -34.75 43.69
N THR A 3 47.89 -33.60 44.31
CA THR A 3 46.59 -32.92 44.37
C THR A 3 46.23 -32.40 42.98
N VAL A 4 45.25 -33.04 42.34
CA VAL A 4 44.60 -32.56 41.11
C VAL A 4 43.73 -31.38 41.50
N LEU A 5 44.21 -30.17 41.17
CA LEU A 5 43.38 -28.97 41.19
C LEU A 5 42.35 -29.07 40.06
N THR A 6 41.12 -29.41 40.39
CA THR A 6 39.98 -29.30 39.47
C THR A 6 39.71 -27.82 39.20
N ASP A 7 40.20 -27.36 38.04
CA ASP A 7 39.89 -26.05 37.46
C ASP A 7 38.37 -25.96 37.12
N LYS A 8 37.57 -25.44 38.03
CA LYS A 8 36.19 -25.10 37.77
C LYS A 8 36.17 -23.80 36.94
N ARG A 9 36.37 -23.90 35.64
CA ARG A 9 36.08 -22.79 34.73
C ARG A 9 34.59 -22.52 34.77
N PRO A 10 34.15 -21.27 35.00
CA PRO A 10 32.75 -20.93 34.88
C PRO A 10 32.32 -21.10 33.42
N THR A 11 31.45 -22.06 33.17
CA THR A 11 31.07 -22.52 31.82
C THR A 11 30.08 -21.61 31.09
N THR A 12 29.73 -20.46 31.63
CA THR A 12 28.88 -19.51 30.90
C THR A 12 29.23 -18.05 31.21
N LEU A 13 29.77 -17.35 30.23
CA LEU A 13 29.87 -15.87 30.18
C LEU A 13 28.48 -15.20 29.97
N ARG A 14 27.39 -15.93 30.14
CA ARG A 14 26.04 -15.36 30.04
C ARG A 14 25.68 -14.76 31.40
N GLY A 15 25.65 -13.43 31.45
CA GLY A 15 25.00 -12.69 32.54
C GLY A 15 23.56 -13.11 32.76
N ALA A 16 22.95 -12.72 33.86
CA ALA A 16 21.52 -12.92 34.11
C ALA A 16 20.70 -12.41 32.91
N SER A 17 19.84 -13.27 32.35
CA SER A 17 18.95 -12.90 31.24
C SER A 17 17.51 -13.14 31.62
N LEU A 18 16.64 -12.20 31.26
CA LEU A 18 15.21 -12.33 31.47
C LEU A 18 14.62 -13.44 30.60
N PRO A 19 13.64 -14.20 31.09
CA PRO A 19 13.02 -15.30 30.36
C PRO A 19 12.28 -14.82 29.12
N LYS A 20 12.08 -15.71 28.14
CA LYS A 20 11.41 -15.39 26.86
C LYS A 20 9.95 -14.93 27.00
N TRP A 21 9.28 -15.31 28.07
CA TRP A 21 7.90 -14.90 28.35
C TRP A 21 7.79 -13.51 29.00
N PHE A 22 8.89 -12.94 29.44
CA PHE A 22 8.95 -11.63 30.14
C PHE A 22 8.22 -10.49 29.39
N PRO A 23 8.42 -10.28 28.08
CA PRO A 23 7.72 -9.22 27.36
C PRO A 23 6.18 -9.32 27.43
N TRP A 24 5.66 -10.54 27.41
CA TRP A 24 4.24 -10.81 27.49
C TRP A 24 3.67 -10.54 28.89
N ALA A 25 4.42 -10.88 29.93
CA ALA A 25 4.01 -10.60 31.31
C ALA A 25 3.96 -9.11 31.59
N ILE A 26 4.98 -8.34 31.14
CA ILE A 26 4.97 -6.89 31.27
C ILE A 26 3.85 -6.27 30.44
N ALA A 27 3.59 -6.75 29.23
CA ALA A 27 2.48 -6.27 28.40
C ALA A 27 1.12 -6.48 29.09
N ALA A 28 0.88 -7.70 29.62
CA ALA A 28 -0.35 -7.99 30.37
C ALA A 28 -0.49 -7.14 31.64
N GLY A 29 0.59 -6.99 32.42
CA GLY A 29 0.61 -6.15 33.61
C GLY A 29 0.37 -4.68 33.31
N SER A 30 1.04 -4.14 32.28
CA SER A 30 0.86 -2.75 31.82
C SER A 30 -0.57 -2.49 31.36
N LEU A 31 -1.18 -3.43 30.64
CA LEU A 31 -2.56 -3.33 30.19
C LEU A 31 -3.53 -3.36 31.38
N ALA A 32 -3.32 -4.26 32.35
CA ALA A 32 -4.17 -4.37 33.55
C ALA A 32 -4.11 -3.07 34.38
N VAL A 33 -2.90 -2.51 34.57
CA VAL A 33 -2.72 -1.23 35.28
C VAL A 33 -3.36 -0.07 34.51
N ALA A 34 -3.20 -0.02 33.19
CA ALA A 34 -3.79 1.02 32.35
C ALA A 34 -5.33 0.98 32.38
N VAL A 35 -5.93 -0.21 32.36
CA VAL A 35 -7.39 -0.39 32.51
C VAL A 35 -7.83 0.06 33.91
N GLY A 36 -7.09 -0.31 34.96
CA GLY A 36 -7.37 0.16 36.33
C GLY A 36 -7.33 1.68 36.45
N ILE A 37 -6.29 2.33 35.92
CA ILE A 37 -6.16 3.81 35.87
C ILE A 37 -7.33 4.41 35.05
N GLY A 38 -7.70 3.80 33.91
CA GLY A 38 -8.78 4.28 33.06
C GLY A 38 -10.13 4.24 33.73
N VAL A 39 -10.45 3.13 34.42
CA VAL A 39 -11.72 2.97 35.15
C VAL A 39 -11.79 3.92 36.36
N VAL A 40 -10.74 4.00 37.17
CA VAL A 40 -10.71 4.87 38.37
C VAL A 40 -10.65 6.35 37.98
N GLY A 41 -9.91 6.68 36.91
CA GLY A 41 -9.72 8.05 36.44
C GLY A 41 -10.86 8.58 35.57
N GLY A 42 -11.91 7.80 35.30
CA GLY A 42 -13.03 8.22 34.44
C GLY A 42 -12.62 8.48 32.99
N LEU A 43 -11.64 7.76 32.46
CA LEU A 43 -11.20 7.90 31.07
C LEU A 43 -12.10 7.09 30.15
N ASP A 44 -12.93 7.75 29.34
CA ASP A 44 -13.90 7.10 28.46
C ASP A 44 -13.28 6.51 27.19
N SER A 45 -12.09 6.95 26.81
CA SER A 45 -11.45 6.56 25.55
C SER A 45 -10.55 5.33 25.68
N ARG A 46 -10.88 4.25 25.00
CA ARG A 46 -10.02 3.03 24.88
C ARG A 46 -8.64 3.34 24.32
N ILE A 47 -8.51 4.40 23.51
CA ILE A 47 -7.22 4.85 22.94
C ILE A 47 -6.30 5.36 24.05
N GLN A 48 -6.84 6.12 25.01
CA GLN A 48 -6.08 6.60 26.16
C GLN A 48 -5.53 5.44 27.00
N TRP A 49 -6.33 4.40 27.23
CA TRP A 49 -5.86 3.20 27.94
C TRP A 49 -4.72 2.50 27.19
N GLY A 50 -4.82 2.40 25.84
CA GLY A 50 -3.76 1.82 25.01
C GLY A 50 -2.45 2.63 25.09
N LEU A 51 -2.53 3.96 25.08
CA LEU A 51 -1.35 4.83 25.20
C LEU A 51 -0.70 4.72 26.57
N ILE A 52 -1.50 4.69 27.65
CA ILE A 52 -1.01 4.50 29.03
C ILE A 52 -0.32 3.12 29.12
N ALA A 53 -0.95 2.07 28.61
CA ALA A 53 -0.37 0.71 28.60
C ALA A 53 0.98 0.67 27.84
N ALA A 54 1.07 1.34 26.69
CA ALA A 54 2.29 1.41 25.91
C ALA A 54 3.44 2.13 26.68
N ILE A 55 3.14 3.25 27.32
CA ILE A 55 4.11 3.97 28.16
C ILE A 55 4.57 3.10 29.32
N LEU A 56 3.63 2.49 30.06
CA LEU A 56 3.94 1.60 31.18
C LEU A 56 4.76 0.37 30.74
N TYR A 57 4.46 -0.19 29.57
CA TYR A 57 5.22 -1.29 28.99
C TYR A 57 6.68 -0.92 28.72
N VAL A 58 6.93 0.22 28.09
CA VAL A 58 8.30 0.68 27.79
C VAL A 58 9.07 1.00 29.07
N LEU A 59 8.46 1.75 30.00
CA LEU A 59 9.09 2.11 31.27
C LEU A 59 9.34 0.90 32.16
N GLY A 60 8.37 -0.02 32.27
CA GLY A 60 8.49 -1.25 33.04
C GLY A 60 9.55 -2.19 32.49
N THR A 61 9.60 -2.32 31.15
CA THR A 61 10.64 -3.11 30.47
C THR A 61 12.03 -2.55 30.77
N TYR A 62 12.20 -1.23 30.70
CA TYR A 62 13.48 -0.59 31.03
C TYR A 62 13.89 -0.79 32.48
N ALA A 63 12.98 -0.51 33.41
CA ALA A 63 13.25 -0.60 34.84
C ALA A 63 13.71 -2.03 35.22
N ILE A 64 12.95 -3.04 34.83
CA ILE A 64 13.25 -4.42 35.18
C ILE A 64 14.50 -4.95 34.44
N ALA A 65 14.63 -4.65 33.15
CA ALA A 65 15.80 -5.07 32.38
C ALA A 65 17.09 -4.40 32.89
N SER A 66 17.04 -3.14 33.32
CA SER A 66 18.21 -2.45 33.86
C SER A 66 18.69 -3.04 35.19
N MET A 67 17.78 -3.57 36.00
CA MET A 67 18.08 -4.22 37.29
C MET A 67 18.65 -5.64 37.10
N VAL A 68 18.15 -6.40 36.11
CA VAL A 68 18.49 -7.82 35.93
C VAL A 68 19.62 -8.02 34.94
N GLU A 69 19.58 -7.38 33.78
CA GLU A 69 20.50 -7.59 32.65
C GLU A 69 21.54 -6.48 32.51
N GLY A 70 21.33 -5.35 33.20
CA GLY A 70 22.20 -4.18 33.15
C GLY A 70 21.80 -3.16 32.07
N LYS A 71 22.34 -1.94 32.20
CA LYS A 71 21.96 -0.76 31.40
C LYS A 71 22.12 -0.93 29.88
N ARG A 72 23.09 -1.69 29.42
CA ARG A 72 23.35 -1.89 27.98
C ARG A 72 22.25 -2.75 27.35
N GLN A 73 21.89 -3.86 27.96
CA GLN A 73 20.82 -4.75 27.48
C GLN A 73 19.44 -4.11 27.65
N ALA A 74 19.25 -3.32 28.73
CA ALA A 74 18.02 -2.55 28.90
C ALA A 74 17.77 -1.56 27.77
N LYS A 75 18.80 -0.89 27.24
CA LYS A 75 18.68 0.00 26.06
C LYS A 75 18.28 -0.77 24.79
N ASP A 76 18.82 -1.95 24.56
CA ASP A 76 18.46 -2.81 23.43
C ASP A 76 17.00 -3.27 23.52
N ARG A 77 16.56 -3.65 24.73
CA ARG A 77 15.17 -4.01 24.98
C ARG A 77 14.20 -2.84 24.81
N ILE A 78 14.61 -1.59 25.19
CA ILE A 78 13.79 -0.40 24.89
C ILE A 78 13.65 -0.22 23.38
N ALA A 79 14.73 -0.28 22.63
CA ALA A 79 14.67 -0.12 21.17
C ALA A 79 13.70 -1.15 20.56
N THR A 80 13.80 -2.41 20.96
CA THR A 80 12.87 -3.46 20.53
C THR A 80 11.43 -3.18 20.96
N SER A 81 11.22 -2.75 22.21
CA SER A 81 9.89 -2.41 22.74
C SER A 81 9.25 -1.23 21.99
N LEU A 82 10.03 -0.20 21.68
CA LEU A 82 9.55 0.94 20.89
C LEU A 82 9.14 0.54 19.48
N VAL A 83 9.89 -0.36 18.83
CA VAL A 83 9.53 -0.89 17.52
C VAL A 83 8.20 -1.68 17.59
N TRP A 84 8.02 -2.53 18.61
CA TRP A 84 6.77 -3.26 18.80
C TRP A 84 5.59 -2.35 19.10
N VAL A 85 5.78 -1.34 19.96
CA VAL A 85 4.74 -0.33 20.28
C VAL A 85 4.37 0.45 19.01
N ALA A 86 5.35 0.94 18.25
CA ALA A 86 5.09 1.64 17.01
C ALA A 86 4.35 0.76 15.98
N PHE A 87 4.74 -0.52 15.86
CA PHE A 87 4.05 -1.49 15.01
C PHE A 87 2.60 -1.70 15.44
N LEU A 88 2.33 -1.90 16.73
CA LEU A 88 0.97 -2.09 17.25
C LEU A 88 0.12 -0.82 17.08
N LEU A 89 0.70 0.37 17.31
CA LEU A 89 0.01 1.64 17.10
C LEU A 89 -0.40 1.85 15.63
N ALA A 90 0.33 1.29 14.68
CA ALA A 90 -0.04 1.31 13.27
C ALA A 90 -1.05 0.21 12.91
N VAL A 91 -0.84 -1.01 13.39
CA VAL A 91 -1.64 -2.19 12.98
C VAL A 91 -3.00 -2.23 13.65
N VAL A 92 -3.13 -1.83 14.93
CA VAL A 92 -4.41 -1.91 15.66
C VAL A 92 -5.49 -1.02 15.04
N PRO A 93 -5.24 0.28 14.72
CA PRO A 93 -6.22 1.12 14.03
C PRO A 93 -6.56 0.57 12.64
N LEU A 94 -5.56 0.08 11.89
CA LEU A 94 -5.77 -0.51 10.57
C LEU A 94 -6.69 -1.75 10.66
N ALA A 95 -6.40 -2.67 11.58
CA ALA A 95 -7.22 -3.86 11.80
C ALA A 95 -8.65 -3.50 12.24
N SER A 96 -8.78 -2.49 13.11
CA SER A 96 -10.09 -1.99 13.55
C SER A 96 -10.89 -1.39 12.39
N LEU A 97 -10.22 -0.61 11.51
CA LEU A 97 -10.87 -0.04 10.32
C LEU A 97 -11.33 -1.14 9.37
N VAL A 98 -10.47 -2.12 9.07
CA VAL A 98 -10.82 -3.27 8.21
C VAL A 98 -11.98 -4.05 8.82
N TRP A 99 -11.96 -4.31 10.13
CA TRP A 99 -13.06 -4.98 10.83
C TRP A 99 -14.36 -4.21 10.69
N ALA A 100 -14.37 -2.90 10.98
CA ALA A 100 -15.55 -2.05 10.83
C ALA A 100 -16.07 -2.03 9.39
N THR A 101 -15.17 -2.01 8.40
CA THR A 101 -15.54 -2.05 6.98
C THR A 101 -16.21 -3.37 6.62
N VAL A 102 -15.70 -4.50 7.13
CA VAL A 102 -16.32 -5.82 6.92
C VAL A 102 -17.67 -5.92 7.62
N GLU A 103 -17.72 -5.58 8.91
CA GLU A 103 -18.94 -5.68 9.73
C GLU A 103 -20.10 -4.86 9.16
N ARG A 104 -19.83 -3.64 8.70
CA ARG A 104 -20.85 -2.74 8.14
C ARG A 104 -21.11 -3.02 6.67
N GLY A 105 -20.04 -3.24 5.88
CA GLY A 105 -20.16 -3.42 4.44
C GLY A 105 -20.89 -4.69 4.03
N VAL A 106 -20.74 -5.79 4.76
CA VAL A 106 -21.43 -7.06 4.46
C VAL A 106 -22.96 -6.96 4.57
N LYS A 107 -23.48 -6.01 5.37
CA LYS A 107 -24.94 -5.85 5.57
C LYS A 107 -25.68 -5.43 4.31
N VAL A 108 -25.03 -4.67 3.43
CA VAL A 108 -25.62 -4.11 2.19
C VAL A 108 -25.03 -4.77 0.94
N LEU A 109 -23.91 -5.47 1.10
CA LEU A 109 -23.24 -6.13 -0.01
C LEU A 109 -24.02 -7.35 -0.47
N ASP A 110 -24.81 -7.19 -1.52
CA ASP A 110 -25.52 -8.26 -2.20
C ASP A 110 -25.30 -8.23 -3.72
N VAL A 111 -25.85 -9.20 -4.44
CA VAL A 111 -25.73 -9.28 -5.89
C VAL A 111 -26.41 -8.09 -6.58
N TYR A 112 -27.50 -7.59 -6.02
CA TYR A 112 -28.20 -6.41 -6.54
C TYR A 112 -27.29 -5.20 -6.49
N PHE A 113 -26.68 -4.92 -5.33
CA PHE A 113 -25.77 -3.79 -5.12
C PHE A 113 -24.58 -3.82 -6.08
N LEU A 114 -24.03 -4.99 -6.36
CA LEU A 114 -22.90 -5.15 -7.27
C LEU A 114 -23.25 -5.04 -8.76
N THR A 115 -24.51 -5.29 -9.14
CA THR A 115 -24.94 -5.38 -10.55
C THR A 115 -25.81 -4.21 -11.02
N HIS A 116 -26.23 -3.35 -10.11
CA HIS A 116 -27.06 -2.18 -10.42
C HIS A 116 -26.28 -0.88 -10.19
N SER A 117 -26.68 0.18 -10.88
CA SER A 117 -26.16 1.54 -10.67
C SER A 117 -27.01 2.30 -9.65
N MET A 118 -26.57 3.50 -9.25
CA MET A 118 -27.40 4.38 -8.41
C MET A 118 -28.65 4.85 -9.14
N GLY A 119 -28.54 5.15 -10.44
CA GLY A 119 -29.67 5.62 -11.22
C GLY A 119 -30.29 6.88 -10.62
N VAL A 120 -31.59 6.79 -10.31
CA VAL A 120 -32.36 7.89 -9.70
C VAL A 120 -32.52 7.77 -8.19
N VAL A 121 -31.82 6.82 -7.54
CA VAL A 121 -31.91 6.59 -6.09
C VAL A 121 -31.20 7.73 -5.35
N GLY A 122 -31.95 8.41 -4.48
CA GLY A 122 -31.41 9.50 -3.65
C GLY A 122 -30.58 9.01 -2.45
N ASP A 123 -29.84 9.92 -1.82
CA ASP A 123 -28.95 9.59 -0.71
C ASP A 123 -29.69 9.03 0.50
N ARG A 124 -30.93 9.49 0.74
CA ARG A 124 -31.79 9.07 1.87
C ARG A 124 -32.66 7.84 1.56
N GLU A 125 -32.66 7.39 0.32
CA GLU A 125 -33.48 6.27 -0.11
C GLU A 125 -32.68 4.95 0.01
N PRO A 126 -33.32 3.86 0.45
CA PRO A 126 -32.69 2.55 0.42
C PRO A 126 -32.57 2.03 -1.02
N GLY A 127 -31.59 1.17 -1.28
CA GLY A 127 -31.33 0.61 -2.62
C GLY A 127 -30.20 1.32 -3.34
N GLY A 128 -30.20 1.22 -4.67
CA GLY A 128 -29.08 1.64 -5.51
C GLY A 128 -27.93 0.62 -5.49
N GLY A 129 -26.90 0.87 -6.31
CA GLY A 129 -25.76 -0.04 -6.42
C GLY A 129 -24.50 0.68 -6.93
N ILE A 130 -23.42 -0.09 -7.11
CA ILE A 130 -22.08 0.44 -7.42
C ILE A 130 -21.55 0.00 -8.78
N TYR A 131 -22.33 -0.68 -9.60
CA TYR A 131 -21.85 -1.22 -10.88
C TYR A 131 -21.20 -0.15 -11.77
N HIS A 132 -21.83 1.03 -11.90
CA HIS A 132 -21.28 2.17 -12.63
C HIS A 132 -19.90 2.60 -12.12
N ALA A 133 -19.69 2.58 -10.79
CA ALA A 133 -18.42 2.95 -10.18
C ALA A 133 -17.36 1.84 -10.35
N ILE A 134 -17.76 0.56 -10.36
CA ILE A 134 -16.85 -0.55 -10.67
C ILE A 134 -16.33 -0.44 -12.09
N ILE A 135 -17.22 -0.26 -13.07
CA ILE A 135 -16.85 -0.12 -14.49
C ILE A 135 -15.93 1.10 -14.69
N GLY A 136 -16.30 2.26 -14.17
CA GLY A 136 -15.46 3.44 -14.31
C GLY A 136 -14.09 3.30 -13.64
N THR A 137 -13.99 2.62 -12.49
CA THR A 137 -12.68 2.32 -11.88
C THR A 137 -11.84 1.40 -12.77
N LEU A 138 -12.44 0.34 -13.32
CA LEU A 138 -11.76 -0.58 -14.22
C LEU A 138 -11.22 0.13 -15.47
N GLU A 139 -12.05 0.97 -16.09
CA GLU A 139 -11.66 1.74 -17.29
C GLU A 139 -10.56 2.76 -16.96
N GLN A 140 -10.74 3.57 -15.94
CA GLN A 140 -9.75 4.60 -15.56
C GLN A 140 -8.41 3.99 -15.16
N VAL A 141 -8.40 2.99 -14.29
CA VAL A 141 -7.18 2.29 -13.85
C VAL A 141 -6.57 1.48 -15.00
N GLY A 142 -7.39 0.86 -15.84
CA GLY A 142 -6.94 0.14 -17.03
C GLY A 142 -6.22 1.05 -18.03
N LEU A 143 -6.82 2.17 -18.38
CA LEU A 143 -6.22 3.17 -19.29
C LEU A 143 -4.96 3.79 -18.69
N ALA A 144 -4.99 4.16 -17.41
CA ALA A 144 -3.79 4.65 -16.72
C ALA A 144 -2.64 3.63 -16.77
N THR A 145 -2.95 2.34 -16.58
CA THR A 145 -1.96 1.26 -16.65
C THR A 145 -1.41 1.07 -18.05
N LEU A 146 -2.28 1.11 -19.07
CA LEU A 146 -1.87 0.99 -20.49
C LEU A 146 -0.90 2.11 -20.90
N ILE A 147 -1.01 3.29 -20.29
CA ILE A 147 -0.11 4.42 -20.54
C ILE A 147 1.15 4.31 -19.67
N ALA A 148 0.98 4.21 -18.36
CA ALA A 148 2.07 4.34 -17.39
C ALA A 148 3.00 3.12 -17.35
N ALA A 149 2.47 1.90 -17.50
CA ALA A 149 3.30 0.70 -17.39
C ALA A 149 4.32 0.56 -18.53
N PRO A 150 3.96 0.69 -19.83
CA PRO A 150 4.95 0.63 -20.91
C PRO A 150 5.99 1.74 -20.80
N ILE A 151 5.56 2.99 -20.58
CA ILE A 151 6.48 4.14 -20.48
C ILE A 151 7.40 3.96 -19.28
N GLY A 152 6.88 3.58 -18.12
CA GLY A 152 7.67 3.37 -16.90
C GLY A 152 8.69 2.25 -17.05
N VAL A 153 8.31 1.11 -17.61
CA VAL A 153 9.23 -0.02 -17.87
C VAL A 153 10.32 0.38 -18.87
N LEU A 154 9.99 1.05 -19.97
CA LEU A 154 10.96 1.50 -20.95
C LEU A 154 11.93 2.54 -20.36
N THR A 155 11.42 3.45 -19.54
CA THR A 155 12.24 4.44 -18.82
C THR A 155 13.20 3.74 -17.86
N ALA A 156 12.77 2.76 -17.11
CA ALA A 156 13.62 1.99 -16.18
C ALA A 156 14.69 1.19 -16.95
N ILE A 157 14.33 0.56 -18.07
CA ILE A 157 15.31 -0.13 -18.96
C ILE A 157 16.35 0.87 -19.46
N TYR A 158 15.91 2.05 -19.90
CA TYR A 158 16.85 3.09 -20.31
C TYR A 158 17.81 3.46 -19.18
N LEU A 159 17.30 3.75 -17.99
CA LEU A 159 18.11 4.17 -16.84
C LEU A 159 19.13 3.11 -16.41
N VAL A 160 18.74 1.83 -16.37
CA VAL A 160 19.60 0.75 -15.88
C VAL A 160 20.59 0.28 -16.95
N GLU A 161 20.11 0.11 -18.18
CA GLU A 161 20.90 -0.53 -19.22
C GLU A 161 21.66 0.44 -20.15
N TYR A 162 21.10 1.60 -20.39
CA TYR A 162 21.65 2.59 -21.33
C TYR A 162 22.02 3.92 -20.67
N GLY A 163 21.44 4.24 -19.52
CA GLY A 163 21.52 5.56 -18.91
C GLY A 163 22.93 5.97 -18.56
N ARG A 164 23.48 6.95 -19.29
CA ARG A 164 24.77 7.60 -19.03
C ARG A 164 24.65 9.10 -19.29
N GLY A 165 25.43 9.89 -18.55
CA GLY A 165 25.54 11.32 -18.78
C GLY A 165 24.36 12.14 -18.25
N ASN A 166 24.13 13.31 -18.90
CA ASN A 166 23.20 14.32 -18.39
C ASN A 166 21.73 13.92 -18.54
N LEU A 167 21.37 13.23 -19.63
CA LEU A 167 19.99 12.81 -19.87
C LEU A 167 19.52 11.83 -18.79
N ALA A 168 20.33 10.82 -18.45
CA ALA A 168 19.96 9.88 -17.40
C ALA A 168 19.79 10.58 -16.05
N ARG A 169 20.66 11.55 -15.72
CA ARG A 169 20.53 12.35 -14.50
C ARG A 169 19.25 13.19 -14.50
N ALA A 170 18.90 13.81 -15.62
CA ALA A 170 17.67 14.57 -15.75
C ALA A 170 16.42 13.68 -15.59
N VAL A 171 16.37 12.53 -16.27
CA VAL A 171 15.24 11.57 -16.15
C VAL A 171 15.10 11.07 -14.71
N THR A 172 16.20 10.69 -14.05
CA THR A 172 16.19 10.28 -12.64
C THR A 172 15.65 11.39 -11.75
N PHE A 173 16.11 12.62 -11.93
CA PHE A 173 15.62 13.78 -11.19
C PHE A 173 14.12 14.01 -11.37
N PHE A 174 13.60 13.94 -12.61
CA PHE A 174 12.16 14.08 -12.86
C PHE A 174 11.35 12.96 -12.20
N VAL A 175 11.81 11.71 -12.26
CA VAL A 175 11.15 10.58 -11.60
C VAL A 175 11.11 10.78 -10.07
N ASP A 176 12.20 11.28 -9.47
CA ASP A 176 12.28 11.58 -8.04
C ASP A 176 11.31 12.70 -7.65
N VAL A 177 11.28 13.79 -8.42
CA VAL A 177 10.34 14.89 -8.21
C VAL A 177 8.89 14.38 -8.31
N MET A 178 8.56 13.60 -9.34
CA MET A 178 7.21 13.04 -9.52
C MET A 178 6.78 12.15 -8.34
N THR A 179 7.71 11.42 -7.72
CA THR A 179 7.42 10.60 -6.55
C THR A 179 6.95 11.44 -5.35
N GLY A 180 7.42 12.68 -5.23
CA GLY A 180 7.07 13.62 -4.17
C GLY A 180 5.84 14.50 -4.44
N ILE A 181 5.25 14.44 -5.64
CA ILE A 181 4.09 15.27 -5.99
C ILE A 181 2.84 14.79 -5.23
N PRO A 182 2.12 15.66 -4.48
CA PRO A 182 0.81 15.35 -3.92
C PRO A 182 -0.18 14.96 -5.03
N SER A 183 -1.01 13.93 -4.80
CA SER A 183 -1.91 13.40 -5.84
C SER A 183 -2.89 14.44 -6.38
N ILE A 184 -3.34 15.38 -5.54
CA ILE A 184 -4.21 16.47 -5.96
C ILE A 184 -3.54 17.39 -7.00
N VAL A 185 -2.22 17.58 -6.93
CA VAL A 185 -1.47 18.42 -7.88
C VAL A 185 -1.48 17.80 -9.28
N ALA A 186 -1.38 16.47 -9.39
CA ALA A 186 -1.52 15.78 -10.67
C ALA A 186 -2.92 16.00 -11.26
N GLY A 187 -3.96 15.97 -10.41
CA GLY A 187 -5.33 16.33 -10.83
C GLY A 187 -5.45 17.78 -11.30
N LEU A 188 -4.92 18.73 -10.54
CA LEU A 188 -4.94 20.15 -10.89
C LEU A 188 -4.17 20.45 -12.18
N PHE A 189 -3.07 19.74 -12.43
CA PHE A 189 -2.31 19.86 -13.67
C PHE A 189 -3.15 19.48 -14.89
N ILE A 190 -3.81 18.32 -14.85
CA ILE A 190 -4.71 17.90 -15.94
C ILE A 190 -5.92 18.82 -16.04
N LEU A 191 -6.50 19.24 -14.91
CA LEU A 191 -7.60 20.20 -14.90
C LEU A 191 -7.22 21.52 -15.57
N SER A 192 -6.01 22.03 -15.32
CA SER A 192 -5.52 23.26 -15.96
C SER A 192 -5.45 23.12 -17.49
N ILE A 193 -5.02 21.96 -17.98
CA ILE A 193 -5.03 21.66 -19.42
C ILE A 193 -6.46 21.63 -19.95
N MET A 194 -7.38 20.96 -19.25
CA MET A 194 -8.79 20.90 -19.66
C MET A 194 -9.42 22.28 -19.74
N LEU A 195 -9.14 23.17 -18.77
CA LEU A 195 -9.66 24.54 -18.77
C LEU A 195 -9.12 25.38 -19.93
N ILE A 196 -7.83 25.22 -20.29
CA ILE A 196 -7.24 25.92 -21.44
C ILE A 196 -7.92 25.50 -22.75
N PHE A 197 -8.31 24.23 -22.87
CA PHE A 197 -8.95 23.69 -24.07
C PHE A 197 -10.49 23.65 -23.97
N GLU A 198 -11.08 24.28 -22.95
CA GLU A 198 -12.53 24.33 -22.70
C GLU A 198 -13.20 22.94 -22.69
N MET A 199 -12.47 21.92 -22.23
CA MET A 199 -12.93 20.53 -22.20
C MET A 199 -13.87 20.29 -21.00
N GLN A 200 -14.92 19.52 -21.22
CA GLN A 200 -15.81 19.05 -20.16
C GLN A 200 -15.18 17.89 -19.37
N PRO A 201 -15.59 17.61 -18.11
CA PRO A 201 -15.15 16.47 -17.34
C PRO A 201 -15.40 15.15 -18.05
N PHE A 202 -14.41 14.27 -18.07
CA PHE A 202 -14.49 12.93 -18.71
C PHE A 202 -13.53 11.93 -18.07
N GLY A 203 -13.84 10.65 -18.18
CA GLY A 203 -13.10 9.56 -17.50
C GLY A 203 -11.62 9.48 -17.86
N PHE A 204 -11.27 9.69 -19.13
CA PHE A 204 -9.87 9.62 -19.58
C PHE A 204 -8.98 10.71 -18.97
N ALA A 205 -9.53 11.89 -18.63
CA ALA A 205 -8.77 12.90 -17.89
C ALA A 205 -8.33 12.37 -16.50
N GLY A 206 -9.24 11.66 -15.81
CA GLY A 206 -8.91 10.93 -14.59
C GLY A 206 -7.80 9.91 -14.82
N SER A 207 -7.88 9.13 -15.92
CA SER A 207 -6.87 8.13 -16.29
C SER A 207 -5.50 8.77 -16.51
N LEU A 208 -5.42 9.95 -17.15
CA LEU A 208 -4.15 10.67 -17.33
C LEU A 208 -3.52 11.11 -16.02
N ALA A 209 -4.31 11.64 -15.09
CA ALA A 209 -3.81 12.02 -13.77
C ALA A 209 -3.34 10.79 -12.97
N LEU A 210 -4.08 9.69 -13.03
CA LEU A 210 -3.67 8.41 -12.42
C LEU A 210 -2.39 7.86 -13.07
N ALA A 211 -2.23 8.00 -14.40
CA ALA A 211 -1.01 7.59 -15.12
C ALA A 211 0.22 8.37 -14.65
N ILE A 212 0.09 9.69 -14.45
CA ILE A 212 1.17 10.54 -13.91
C ILE A 212 1.62 10.02 -12.55
N LEU A 213 0.68 9.67 -11.66
CA LEU A 213 0.98 9.14 -10.32
C LEU A 213 1.55 7.71 -10.34
N MET A 214 1.11 6.91 -11.29
CA MET A 214 1.55 5.52 -11.44
C MET A 214 2.99 5.42 -11.98
N MET A 215 3.34 6.30 -12.91
CA MET A 215 4.60 6.22 -13.68
C MET A 215 5.86 6.14 -12.80
N PRO A 216 6.10 7.01 -11.82
CA PRO A 216 7.31 6.96 -11.00
C PRO A 216 7.39 5.66 -10.16
N VAL A 217 6.27 5.11 -9.73
CA VAL A 217 6.22 3.84 -8.98
C VAL A 217 6.66 2.68 -9.87
N VAL A 218 6.16 2.65 -11.13
CA VAL A 218 6.55 1.62 -12.10
C VAL A 218 8.02 1.75 -12.48
N VAL A 219 8.52 2.98 -12.70
CA VAL A 219 9.94 3.21 -13.02
C VAL A 219 10.82 2.68 -11.90
N ARG A 220 10.58 3.09 -10.64
CA ARG A 220 11.42 2.71 -9.50
C ARG A 220 11.38 1.22 -9.20
N SER A 221 10.19 0.62 -9.17
CA SER A 221 10.07 -0.82 -8.94
C SER A 221 10.74 -1.65 -10.05
N THR A 222 10.60 -1.23 -11.31
CA THR A 222 11.26 -1.89 -12.44
C THR A 222 12.77 -1.72 -12.39
N GLU A 223 13.26 -0.51 -12.08
CA GLU A 223 14.69 -0.22 -11.92
C GLU A 223 15.33 -1.13 -10.85
N GLU A 224 14.70 -1.25 -9.69
CA GLU A 224 15.15 -2.14 -8.61
C GLU A 224 15.22 -3.60 -9.07
N MET A 225 14.19 -4.08 -9.75
CA MET A 225 14.15 -5.47 -10.25
C MET A 225 15.21 -5.74 -11.32
N LEU A 226 15.46 -4.79 -12.22
CA LEU A 226 16.49 -4.92 -13.23
C LEU A 226 17.92 -4.92 -12.62
N LYS A 227 18.15 -4.15 -11.55
CA LYS A 227 19.42 -4.15 -10.80
C LYS A 227 19.72 -5.46 -10.07
N LEU A 228 18.69 -6.23 -9.71
CA LEU A 228 18.87 -7.54 -9.07
C LEU A 228 19.34 -8.64 -10.04
N VAL A 229 19.24 -8.42 -11.35
CA VAL A 229 19.75 -9.39 -12.33
C VAL A 229 21.29 -9.39 -12.30
N PRO A 230 21.95 -10.54 -12.11
CA PRO A 230 23.41 -10.62 -12.02
C PRO A 230 24.12 -10.10 -13.29
N ASN A 231 25.23 -9.38 -13.10
CA ASN A 231 26.01 -8.85 -14.24
C ASN A 231 26.66 -9.97 -15.06
N GLU A 232 26.99 -11.08 -14.45
CA GLU A 232 27.57 -12.25 -15.10
C GLU A 232 26.68 -12.79 -16.24
N LEU A 233 25.37 -12.71 -16.12
CA LEU A 233 24.44 -13.09 -17.18
C LEU A 233 24.52 -12.14 -18.38
N ARG A 234 24.71 -10.85 -18.11
CA ARG A 234 24.89 -9.82 -19.17
C ARG A 234 26.22 -10.02 -19.89
N GLU A 235 27.29 -10.17 -19.13
CA GLU A 235 28.66 -10.33 -19.65
C GLU A 235 28.79 -11.63 -20.47
N ALA A 236 28.27 -12.76 -19.95
CA ALA A 236 28.28 -14.02 -20.69
C ALA A 236 27.54 -13.91 -22.04
N SER A 237 26.38 -13.25 -22.09
CA SER A 237 25.64 -13.03 -23.34
C SER A 237 26.41 -12.17 -24.33
N LEU A 238 27.04 -11.08 -23.84
CA LEU A 238 27.84 -10.18 -24.68
C LEU A 238 29.11 -10.86 -25.18
N ALA A 239 29.77 -11.72 -24.37
CA ALA A 239 30.92 -12.50 -24.76
C ALA A 239 30.61 -13.51 -25.89
N LEU A 240 29.37 -13.98 -25.98
CA LEU A 240 28.87 -14.81 -27.09
C LEU A 240 28.48 -14.01 -28.35
N GLY A 241 28.77 -12.69 -28.37
CA GLY A 241 28.46 -11.81 -29.50
C GLY A 241 26.99 -11.41 -29.63
N VAL A 242 26.15 -11.67 -28.62
CA VAL A 242 24.74 -11.27 -28.63
C VAL A 242 24.63 -9.76 -28.46
N PRO A 243 23.93 -9.02 -29.34
CA PRO A 243 23.81 -7.57 -29.21
C PRO A 243 23.02 -7.18 -27.94
N LYS A 244 23.36 -6.06 -27.33
CA LYS A 244 22.84 -5.60 -26.04
C LYS A 244 21.31 -5.60 -25.94
N TRP A 245 20.60 -5.10 -26.96
CA TRP A 245 19.14 -5.08 -26.97
C TRP A 245 18.52 -6.49 -26.88
N ARG A 246 19.16 -7.49 -27.53
CA ARG A 246 18.70 -8.89 -27.48
C ARG A 246 18.99 -9.53 -26.13
N THR A 247 20.13 -9.21 -25.51
CA THR A 247 20.44 -9.59 -24.12
C THR A 247 19.38 -9.08 -23.16
N ILE A 248 18.97 -7.81 -23.30
CA ILE A 248 17.92 -7.22 -22.46
C ILE A 248 16.59 -7.95 -22.65
N LEU A 249 16.13 -8.14 -23.89
CA LEU A 249 14.83 -8.75 -24.16
C LEU A 249 14.76 -10.24 -23.84
N LYS A 250 15.85 -11.00 -24.04
CA LYS A 250 15.84 -12.46 -23.90
C LYS A 250 16.43 -12.98 -22.59
N ILE A 251 17.18 -12.19 -21.86
CA ILE A 251 17.83 -12.61 -20.61
C ILE A 251 17.38 -11.71 -19.46
N VAL A 252 17.64 -10.40 -19.54
CA VAL A 252 17.40 -9.49 -18.40
C VAL A 252 15.92 -9.37 -18.06
N LEU A 253 15.07 -9.05 -19.05
CA LEU A 253 13.63 -8.90 -18.83
C LEU A 253 12.95 -10.19 -18.38
N PRO A 254 13.18 -11.35 -19.00
CA PRO A 254 12.57 -12.60 -18.53
C PRO A 254 13.00 -12.98 -17.11
N THR A 255 14.25 -12.68 -16.74
CA THR A 255 14.75 -12.92 -15.36
C THR A 255 14.06 -12.02 -14.35
N ALA A 256 13.82 -10.75 -14.68
CA ALA A 256 13.19 -9.75 -13.81
C ALA A 256 11.66 -9.73 -13.88
N ILE A 257 11.02 -10.42 -14.81
CA ILE A 257 9.58 -10.28 -15.14
C ILE A 257 8.65 -10.48 -13.93
N GLY A 258 8.97 -11.42 -13.05
CA GLY A 258 8.17 -11.69 -11.85
C GLY A 258 8.15 -10.49 -10.90
N GLY A 259 9.31 -9.86 -10.69
CA GLY A 259 9.43 -8.65 -9.87
C GLY A 259 8.79 -7.44 -10.53
N ILE A 260 9.02 -7.24 -11.84
CA ILE A 260 8.40 -6.15 -12.62
C ILE A 260 6.88 -6.24 -12.57
N THR A 261 6.32 -7.42 -12.81
CA THR A 261 4.86 -7.63 -12.70
C THR A 261 4.34 -7.29 -11.32
N THR A 262 5.04 -7.70 -10.27
CA THR A 262 4.68 -7.38 -8.88
C THR A 262 4.71 -5.87 -8.63
N GLY A 263 5.72 -5.16 -9.13
CA GLY A 263 5.84 -3.71 -9.03
C GLY A 263 4.70 -2.96 -9.75
N ILE A 264 4.36 -3.39 -10.98
CA ILE A 264 3.22 -2.83 -11.73
C ILE A 264 1.91 -3.04 -10.96
N MET A 265 1.69 -4.21 -10.38
CA MET A 265 0.47 -4.51 -9.63
C MET A 265 0.36 -3.70 -8.33
N LEU A 266 1.49 -3.47 -7.66
CA LEU A 266 1.52 -2.56 -6.51
C LEU A 266 1.13 -1.13 -6.93
N ALA A 267 1.61 -0.68 -8.08
CA ALA A 267 1.25 0.61 -8.65
C ALA A 267 -0.25 0.69 -9.01
N ILE A 268 -0.82 -0.37 -9.63
CA ILE A 268 -2.25 -0.48 -9.91
C ILE A 268 -3.08 -0.43 -8.63
N ALA A 269 -2.71 -1.23 -7.62
CA ALA A 269 -3.40 -1.25 -6.34
C ALA A 269 -3.41 0.13 -5.66
N ARG A 270 -2.31 0.87 -5.79
CA ARG A 270 -2.21 2.24 -5.26
C ARG A 270 -3.15 3.20 -5.98
N ILE A 271 -3.11 3.27 -7.31
CA ILE A 271 -3.94 4.23 -8.06
C ILE A 271 -5.44 3.88 -8.04
N ALA A 272 -5.79 2.61 -7.85
CA ALA A 272 -7.19 2.18 -7.75
C ALA A 272 -7.91 2.76 -6.52
N GLY A 273 -7.17 3.19 -5.50
CA GLY A 273 -7.71 3.86 -4.30
C GLY A 273 -7.59 5.38 -4.31
N GLU A 274 -7.04 6.00 -5.37
CA GLU A 274 -6.84 7.45 -5.43
C GLU A 274 -8.17 8.19 -5.66
N THR A 275 -8.48 9.12 -4.76
CA THR A 275 -9.73 9.90 -4.80
C THR A 275 -9.52 11.32 -5.32
N ALA A 276 -8.47 12.01 -4.86
CA ALA A 276 -8.30 13.44 -5.08
C ALA A 276 -8.21 13.87 -6.56
N PRO A 277 -7.40 13.23 -7.44
CA PRO A 277 -7.35 13.61 -8.84
C PRO A 277 -8.65 13.27 -9.58
N VAL A 278 -9.27 12.16 -9.23
CA VAL A 278 -10.52 11.71 -9.87
C VAL A 278 -11.69 12.64 -9.52
N LEU A 279 -11.76 13.10 -8.25
CA LEU A 279 -12.78 14.06 -7.81
C LEU A 279 -12.78 15.34 -8.65
N LEU A 280 -11.60 15.83 -9.05
CA LEU A 280 -11.47 17.06 -9.82
C LEU A 280 -11.79 16.93 -11.31
N LEU A 281 -11.66 15.72 -11.87
CA LEU A 281 -11.62 15.51 -13.31
C LEU A 281 -12.82 14.76 -13.88
N VAL A 282 -13.48 13.90 -13.09
CA VAL A 282 -14.56 13.05 -13.61
C VAL A 282 -15.93 13.36 -13.02
N PHE A 283 -16.02 14.11 -11.93
CA PHE A 283 -17.21 14.64 -11.26
C PHE A 283 -18.21 13.61 -10.71
N GLY A 284 -18.14 12.35 -11.11
CA GLY A 284 -19.09 11.31 -10.75
C GLY A 284 -20.35 11.31 -11.63
N ASN A 285 -20.87 10.13 -11.90
CA ASN A 285 -22.12 9.92 -12.65
C ASN A 285 -22.87 8.74 -11.99
N PRO A 286 -24.13 8.90 -11.57
CA PRO A 286 -24.91 7.81 -10.98
C PRO A 286 -25.36 6.76 -12.00
N PHE A 287 -25.24 7.06 -13.29
CA PHE A 287 -25.54 6.14 -14.40
C PHE A 287 -24.27 5.51 -14.97
N ILE A 288 -24.45 4.40 -15.68
CA ILE A 288 -23.33 3.70 -16.35
C ILE A 288 -22.87 4.56 -17.54
N ASN A 289 -21.60 4.93 -17.55
CA ASN A 289 -20.92 5.53 -18.69
C ASN A 289 -19.74 4.64 -19.09
N ASN A 290 -19.90 3.93 -20.22
CA ASN A 290 -18.86 3.05 -20.78
C ASN A 290 -17.96 3.76 -21.79
N ASN A 291 -18.15 5.07 -22.00
CA ASN A 291 -17.27 5.86 -22.85
C ASN A 291 -16.37 6.76 -21.99
N PRO A 292 -15.11 6.37 -21.72
CA PRO A 292 -14.21 7.17 -20.90
C PRO A 292 -13.81 8.50 -21.57
N PHE A 293 -14.12 8.70 -22.85
CA PHE A 293 -13.74 9.91 -23.60
C PHE A 293 -14.84 10.97 -23.64
N GLU A 294 -16.04 10.68 -23.14
CA GLU A 294 -17.17 11.62 -23.14
C GLU A 294 -17.94 11.57 -21.82
N GLY A 295 -18.19 12.75 -21.27
CA GLY A 295 -19.05 12.96 -20.12
C GLY A 295 -18.48 12.47 -18.78
N ALA A 296 -19.17 12.88 -17.72
CA ALA A 296 -18.82 12.50 -16.37
C ALA A 296 -18.85 10.97 -16.16
N GLN A 297 -17.93 10.45 -15.37
CA GLN A 297 -17.80 9.03 -15.07
C GLN A 297 -17.67 8.82 -13.57
N ALA A 298 -18.12 7.68 -13.03
CA ALA A 298 -17.92 7.33 -11.64
C ALA A 298 -16.60 6.62 -11.42
N SER A 299 -16.19 6.50 -10.16
CA SER A 299 -15.18 5.54 -9.69
C SER A 299 -15.48 5.13 -8.26
N LEU A 300 -15.00 3.96 -7.83
CA LEU A 300 -15.23 3.46 -6.47
C LEU A 300 -14.73 4.43 -5.39
N PRO A 301 -13.49 4.97 -5.44
CA PRO A 301 -13.05 5.94 -4.44
C PRO A 301 -13.89 7.22 -4.40
N LEU A 302 -14.27 7.72 -5.57
CA LEU A 302 -15.12 8.91 -5.67
C LEU A 302 -16.53 8.64 -5.13
N TYR A 303 -17.12 7.51 -5.47
CA TYR A 303 -18.43 7.10 -4.96
C TYR A 303 -18.42 6.96 -3.42
N ILE A 304 -17.40 6.31 -2.85
CA ILE A 304 -17.23 6.20 -1.40
C ILE A 304 -17.17 7.59 -0.77
N TYR A 305 -16.38 8.50 -1.34
CA TYR A 305 -16.25 9.87 -0.86
C TYR A 305 -17.59 10.62 -0.90
N GLN A 306 -18.33 10.53 -2.00
CA GLN A 306 -19.63 11.20 -2.16
C GLN A 306 -20.66 10.64 -1.17
N GLN A 307 -20.80 9.32 -1.06
CA GLN A 307 -21.75 8.70 -0.15
C GLN A 307 -21.41 8.95 1.33
N TYR A 308 -20.14 9.03 1.69
CA TYR A 308 -19.71 9.25 3.07
C TYR A 308 -19.74 10.72 3.49
N SER A 309 -19.23 11.63 2.66
CA SER A 309 -19.01 13.04 3.05
C SER A 309 -20.03 14.03 2.51
N GLN A 310 -20.74 13.72 1.42
CA GLN A 310 -21.68 14.65 0.79
C GLN A 310 -23.15 14.35 1.08
N SER A 311 -23.48 13.18 1.61
CA SER A 311 -24.85 12.72 1.85
C SER A 311 -25.52 13.29 3.11
N ALA A 312 -24.94 14.30 3.74
CA ALA A 312 -25.49 14.99 4.92
C ALA A 312 -25.94 14.06 6.08
N GLY A 313 -25.23 12.94 6.30
CA GLY A 313 -25.51 12.02 7.40
C GLY A 313 -26.64 11.02 7.15
N ALA A 314 -27.04 10.81 5.90
CA ALA A 314 -28.06 9.82 5.55
C ALA A 314 -27.55 8.37 5.81
N GLU A 315 -28.22 7.62 6.68
CA GLU A 315 -27.80 6.23 7.01
C GLU A 315 -27.70 5.33 5.78
N PRO A 316 -28.65 5.31 4.80
CA PRO A 316 -28.52 4.46 3.62
C PRO A 316 -27.27 4.77 2.78
N ALA A 317 -26.86 6.05 2.70
CA ALA A 317 -25.66 6.44 1.99
C ALA A 317 -24.39 5.98 2.73
N TYR A 318 -24.33 6.09 4.06
CA TYR A 318 -23.24 5.54 4.84
C TYR A 318 -23.09 4.03 4.67
N ASP A 319 -24.19 3.30 4.69
CA ASP A 319 -24.17 1.86 4.50
C ASP A 319 -23.64 1.47 3.11
N ARG A 320 -24.06 2.22 2.06
CA ARG A 320 -23.51 2.06 0.71
C ARG A 320 -22.02 2.39 0.64
N ALA A 321 -21.58 3.43 1.35
CA ALA A 321 -20.16 3.79 1.42
C ALA A 321 -19.31 2.67 2.03
N TRP A 322 -19.79 2.02 3.10
CA TRP A 322 -19.11 0.87 3.72
C TRP A 322 -19.07 -0.34 2.78
N ALA A 323 -20.19 -0.66 2.12
CA ALA A 323 -20.23 -1.74 1.15
C ALA A 323 -19.33 -1.50 -0.07
N ALA A 324 -19.29 -0.26 -0.58
CA ALA A 324 -18.39 0.14 -1.65
C ALA A 324 -16.92 0.08 -1.22
N SER A 325 -16.60 0.48 0.02
CA SER A 325 -15.26 0.35 0.60
C SER A 325 -14.81 -1.11 0.69
N LEU A 326 -15.71 -2.00 1.14
CA LEU A 326 -15.43 -3.44 1.18
C LEU A 326 -15.21 -4.00 -0.23
N THR A 327 -16.00 -3.55 -1.21
CA THR A 327 -15.83 -3.93 -2.62
C THR A 327 -14.49 -3.45 -3.17
N LEU A 328 -14.06 -2.23 -2.87
CA LEU A 328 -12.76 -1.70 -3.30
C LEU A 328 -11.60 -2.51 -2.69
N ILE A 329 -11.68 -2.85 -1.40
CA ILE A 329 -10.69 -3.73 -0.75
C ILE A 329 -10.65 -5.10 -1.45
N ALA A 330 -11.81 -5.71 -1.68
CA ALA A 330 -11.91 -7.00 -2.38
C ALA A 330 -11.34 -6.91 -3.81
N PHE A 331 -11.66 -5.85 -4.54
CA PHE A 331 -11.15 -5.59 -5.88
C PHE A 331 -9.61 -5.51 -5.90
N VAL A 332 -9.01 -4.71 -5.02
CA VAL A 332 -7.55 -4.60 -4.91
C VAL A 332 -6.92 -5.93 -4.49
N MET A 333 -7.55 -6.68 -3.58
CA MET A 333 -7.08 -8.01 -3.18
C MET A 333 -7.11 -8.99 -4.35
N ILE A 334 -8.19 -9.03 -5.13
CA ILE A 334 -8.31 -9.89 -6.32
C ILE A 334 -7.22 -9.53 -7.32
N LEU A 335 -7.02 -8.25 -7.63
CA LEU A 335 -5.94 -7.81 -8.52
C LEU A 335 -4.57 -8.28 -8.03
N ASN A 336 -4.28 -8.14 -6.73
CA ASN A 336 -3.02 -8.60 -6.15
C ASN A 336 -2.85 -10.14 -6.22
N LEU A 337 -3.93 -10.91 -6.01
CA LEU A 337 -3.90 -12.36 -6.12
C LEU A 337 -3.67 -12.80 -7.56
N LEU A 338 -4.35 -12.19 -8.52
CA LEU A 338 -4.16 -12.44 -9.96
C LEU A 338 -2.71 -12.15 -10.38
N ALA A 339 -2.16 -11.03 -9.92
CA ALA A 339 -0.77 -10.67 -10.16
C ALA A 339 0.22 -11.71 -9.65
N ARG A 340 0.05 -12.14 -8.41
CA ARG A 340 0.89 -13.18 -7.80
C ARG A 340 0.76 -14.50 -8.54
N GLY A 341 -0.43 -14.84 -8.99
CA GLY A 341 -0.67 -16.01 -9.85
C GLY A 341 0.12 -15.94 -11.15
N ILE A 342 0.02 -14.82 -11.88
CA ILE A 342 0.73 -14.58 -13.14
C ILE A 342 2.26 -14.57 -12.92
N ALA A 343 2.73 -13.89 -11.88
CA ALA A 343 4.14 -13.83 -11.55
C ALA A 343 4.72 -15.22 -11.26
N ARG A 344 4.01 -16.06 -10.51
CA ARG A 344 4.42 -17.45 -10.23
C ARG A 344 4.40 -18.33 -11.47
N TRP A 345 3.42 -18.16 -12.34
CA TRP A 345 3.31 -18.95 -13.58
C TRP A 345 4.44 -18.64 -14.56
N LYS A 346 4.86 -17.36 -14.65
CA LYS A 346 5.94 -16.91 -15.54
C LYS A 346 7.34 -16.92 -14.89
N ALA A 347 7.45 -17.21 -13.60
CA ALA A 347 8.75 -17.29 -12.95
C ALA A 347 9.59 -18.41 -13.56
N PRO A 348 10.85 -18.15 -13.93
CA PRO A 348 11.75 -19.20 -14.40
C PRO A 348 11.83 -20.30 -13.33
N LYS A 349 11.59 -21.56 -13.73
CA LYS A 349 11.83 -22.70 -12.83
C LYS A 349 13.33 -22.76 -12.58
N THR A 350 13.79 -22.23 -11.47
CA THR A 350 15.16 -22.50 -10.98
C THR A 350 15.25 -24.00 -10.74
N GLY A 351 15.89 -24.72 -11.69
CA GLY A 351 16.21 -26.11 -11.52
C GLY A 351 17.07 -26.25 -10.24
N ARG A 352 16.54 -27.01 -9.28
CA ARG A 352 17.34 -27.62 -8.23
C ARG A 352 18.08 -28.81 -8.78
#